data_9467bc39f092c9207547960f969e0274
#
_entry.id   9467bc39f092c9207547960f969e0274
#
_cell.length_a   1.000
_cell.length_b   1.000
_cell.length_c   1.000
_cell.angle_alpha   90.00
_cell.angle_beta   90.00
_cell.angle_gamma   90.00
#
_symmetry.space_group_name_H-M   'P 1'
#
loop_
_entity.id
_entity.type
_entity.pdbx_description
1 polymer ?
#
loop_
_entity_poly.entity_id
_entity_poly.type
_entity_poly.pdbx_seq_one_letter_code
_entity_poly.pdbx_strand_id
1 'polypeptide(L)'
;MTSKNFFHSVEFFRILEATPMQEPCMAVAEDKHGHVVAHMLTTIFYHRSFLPPAIYSHGRVYGEGEYRNQSERETIFPMFLEAVTSRFKHHLCLYIEFSHLSSKMLGYEAFKSCGYFPVPWQEIHNSLHGTAPVKRLTEKARLQIAMAERRGVTAIVVDDKKKIQQAVKLLKRHFMLKPRRSIPNPQMFQLLAESDCCQIIAAEYHGKMIGMCLCLYTEGNAYMWHLASLRKSYMPLHPATFTVWAALNEAYNRGSRHMYFLDAGMPFNKSPLRDFIMSFGGKPVSKYRWFKLPFGWLNRMMDWIYNE
;
A
#
# COMPACT_ATOMS: atom_id res chain seq x y z
N MET A 1 -21.43 2.78 11.99
CA MET A 1 -21.17 2.51 10.54
C MET A 1 -20.15 1.38 10.47
N THR A 2 -20.44 0.31 9.71
CA THR A 2 -19.49 -0.80 9.53
C THR A 2 -18.56 -0.43 8.38
N SER A 3 -17.25 -0.42 8.62
CA SER A 3 -16.28 -0.08 7.56
C SER A 3 -16.22 -1.19 6.50
N LYS A 4 -16.28 -0.80 5.22
CA LYS A 4 -16.08 -1.68 4.07
C LYS A 4 -14.64 -1.64 3.57
N ASN A 5 -13.95 -0.54 3.86
CA ASN A 5 -12.57 -0.31 3.45
C ASN A 5 -11.63 -0.60 4.61
N PHE A 6 -10.77 -1.60 4.46
CA PHE A 6 -9.82 -1.98 5.50
C PHE A 6 -8.95 -0.80 5.97
N PHE A 7 -8.51 0.07 5.05
CA PHE A 7 -7.66 1.21 5.40
C PHE A 7 -8.31 2.22 6.35
N HIS A 8 -9.64 2.18 6.51
CA HIS A 8 -10.40 3.04 7.44
C HIS A 8 -11.12 2.24 8.52
N SER A 9 -10.83 0.94 8.62
CA SER A 9 -11.51 0.05 9.58
C SER A 9 -10.99 0.20 11.01
N VAL A 10 -11.84 -0.17 11.97
CA VAL A 10 -11.46 -0.30 13.39
C VAL A 10 -10.39 -1.38 13.57
N GLU A 11 -10.42 -2.43 12.77
CA GLU A 11 -9.42 -3.49 12.79
C GLU A 11 -8.04 -2.94 12.44
N PHE A 12 -7.92 -2.19 11.34
CA PHE A 12 -6.65 -1.57 10.98
C PHE A 12 -6.19 -0.52 12.00
N PHE A 13 -7.13 0.24 12.57
CA PHE A 13 -6.82 1.15 13.69
C PHE A 13 -6.14 0.41 14.84
N ARG A 14 -6.71 -0.73 15.29
CA ARG A 14 -6.15 -1.53 16.39
C ARG A 14 -4.79 -2.14 16.05
N ILE A 15 -4.58 -2.57 14.81
CA ILE A 15 -3.28 -3.06 14.34
C ILE A 15 -2.22 -1.94 14.42
N LEU A 16 -2.56 -0.74 13.99
CA LEU A 16 -1.68 0.43 14.06
C LEU A 16 -1.39 0.82 15.51
N GLU A 17 -2.42 0.87 16.37
CA GLU A 17 -2.31 1.20 17.80
C GLU A 17 -1.40 0.20 18.54
N ALA A 18 -1.53 -1.08 18.25
CA ALA A 18 -0.68 -2.13 18.81
C ALA A 18 0.75 -2.11 18.25
N THR A 19 1.02 -1.34 17.19
CA THR A 19 2.33 -1.31 16.53
C THR A 19 3.20 -0.19 17.10
N PRO A 20 4.39 -0.47 17.66
CA PRO A 20 5.30 0.55 18.16
C PRO A 20 5.66 1.59 17.11
N MET A 21 5.83 2.84 17.54
CA MET A 21 6.19 3.99 16.69
C MET A 21 5.11 4.38 15.67
N GLN A 22 3.86 4.03 15.94
CA GLN A 22 2.69 4.44 15.16
C GLN A 22 1.62 4.96 16.09
N GLU A 23 0.94 6.03 15.69
CA GLU A 23 -0.14 6.66 16.42
C GLU A 23 -1.32 6.86 15.46
N PRO A 24 -2.31 5.93 15.46
CA PRO A 24 -3.51 6.09 14.67
C PRO A 24 -4.46 7.11 15.29
N CYS A 25 -5.23 7.77 14.44
CA CYS A 25 -6.33 8.63 14.84
C CYS A 25 -7.49 8.49 13.87
N MET A 26 -8.69 8.36 14.39
CA MET A 26 -9.91 8.33 13.59
C MET A 26 -10.57 9.71 13.64
N ALA A 27 -10.61 10.41 12.49
CA ALA A 27 -11.47 11.56 12.32
C ALA A 27 -12.91 11.09 12.05
N VAL A 28 -13.88 11.64 12.73
CA VAL A 28 -15.29 11.24 12.65
C VAL A 28 -16.16 12.45 12.38
N ALA A 29 -17.08 12.35 11.44
CA ALA A 29 -18.14 13.33 11.21
C ALA A 29 -19.47 12.74 11.69
N GLU A 30 -20.22 13.55 12.46
CA GLU A 30 -21.52 13.18 13.02
C GLU A 30 -22.63 14.10 12.50
N ASP A 31 -23.82 13.57 12.37
CA ASP A 31 -25.01 14.33 12.07
C ASP A 31 -25.56 15.04 13.33
N LYS A 32 -26.65 15.81 13.17
CA LYS A 32 -27.32 16.54 14.27
C LYS A 32 -27.82 15.64 15.39
N HIS A 33 -27.91 14.35 15.17
CA HIS A 33 -28.42 13.35 16.10
C HIS A 33 -27.28 12.53 16.75
N GLY A 34 -26.01 12.88 16.48
CA GLY A 34 -24.83 12.16 16.97
C GLY A 34 -24.53 10.85 16.26
N HIS A 35 -25.13 10.62 15.08
CA HIS A 35 -24.82 9.42 14.30
C HIS A 35 -23.61 9.68 13.40
N VAL A 36 -22.68 8.74 13.37
CA VAL A 36 -21.52 8.79 12.48
C VAL A 36 -21.96 8.69 11.03
N VAL A 37 -21.67 9.71 10.24
CA VAL A 37 -21.97 9.79 8.81
C VAL A 37 -20.73 9.58 7.94
N ALA A 38 -19.54 9.87 8.46
CA ALA A 38 -18.27 9.59 7.79
C ALA A 38 -17.13 9.41 8.79
N HIS A 39 -16.08 8.69 8.38
CA HIS A 39 -14.86 8.57 9.16
C HIS A 39 -13.63 8.41 8.27
N MET A 40 -12.47 8.81 8.79
CA MET A 40 -11.18 8.75 8.11
C MET A 40 -10.08 8.34 9.09
N LEU A 41 -9.42 7.22 8.83
CA LEU A 41 -8.26 6.79 9.61
C LEU A 41 -7.00 7.48 9.11
N THR A 42 -6.25 8.06 10.04
CA THR A 42 -4.98 8.73 9.82
C THR A 42 -3.93 8.16 10.76
N THR A 43 -2.67 8.23 10.38
CA THR A 43 -1.60 7.64 11.20
C THR A 43 -0.38 8.55 11.22
N ILE A 44 0.19 8.76 12.41
CA ILE A 44 1.50 9.37 12.58
C ILE A 44 2.52 8.24 12.74
N PHE A 45 3.52 8.25 11.89
CA PHE A 45 4.65 7.33 11.94
C PHE A 45 5.86 8.04 12.53
N TYR A 46 6.44 7.48 13.58
CA TYR A 46 7.66 7.96 14.19
C TYR A 46 8.86 7.17 13.68
N HIS A 47 9.94 7.84 13.39
CA HIS A 47 11.18 7.26 12.89
C HIS A 47 12.34 7.70 13.75
N ARG A 48 13.28 6.78 13.98
CA ARG A 48 14.57 7.10 14.63
C ARG A 48 15.65 7.19 13.57
N SER A 49 16.35 8.33 13.55
CA SER A 49 17.58 8.50 12.79
C SER A 49 18.77 8.25 13.69
N PHE A 50 19.79 7.57 13.17
CA PHE A 50 21.05 7.35 13.89
C PHE A 50 22.04 8.50 13.69
N LEU A 51 21.99 9.18 12.53
CA LEU A 51 22.90 10.26 12.18
C LEU A 51 22.14 11.36 11.38
N PRO A 52 21.90 12.54 11.99
CA PRO A 52 22.03 12.83 13.42
C PRO A 52 21.02 12.04 14.25
N PRO A 53 21.30 11.74 15.53
CA PRO A 53 20.36 11.05 16.40
C PRO A 53 19.14 11.95 16.64
N ALA A 54 18.02 11.59 16.02
CA ALA A 54 16.77 12.33 16.10
C ALA A 54 15.55 11.41 15.98
N ILE A 55 14.44 11.83 16.52
CA ILE A 55 13.12 11.26 16.24
C ILE A 55 12.41 12.26 15.35
N TYR A 56 11.91 11.81 14.20
CA TYR A 56 11.06 12.60 13.33
C TYR A 56 9.78 11.83 13.03
N SER A 57 8.74 12.56 12.67
CA SER A 57 7.44 11.97 12.38
C SER A 57 6.93 12.39 11.00
N HIS A 58 6.06 11.58 10.42
CA HIS A 58 5.27 11.97 9.26
C HIS A 58 3.84 11.48 9.41
N GLY A 59 2.90 12.24 8.86
CA GLY A 59 1.50 11.90 8.80
C GLY A 59 1.16 11.17 7.51
N ARG A 60 0.34 10.13 7.58
CA ARG A 60 -0.11 9.38 6.40
C ARG A 60 -1.59 9.05 6.45
N VAL A 61 -2.22 9.19 5.29
CA VAL A 61 -3.61 8.81 5.07
C VAL A 61 -3.71 7.98 3.80
N TYR A 62 -4.43 6.87 3.87
CA TYR A 62 -4.72 6.01 2.73
C TYR A 62 -6.18 6.20 2.31
N GLY A 63 -6.42 6.80 1.14
CA GLY A 63 -7.76 7.07 0.64
C GLY A 63 -8.36 8.38 1.15
N GLU A 64 -9.65 8.50 0.93
CA GLU A 64 -10.43 9.71 1.24
C GLU A 64 -11.38 9.56 2.44
N GLY A 65 -11.32 8.43 3.15
CA GLY A 65 -12.29 8.10 4.20
C GLY A 65 -13.48 7.28 3.69
N GLU A 66 -14.39 6.97 4.60
CA GLU A 66 -15.66 6.30 4.30
C GLU A 66 -16.84 7.19 4.66
N TYR A 67 -17.87 7.15 3.82
CA TYR A 67 -19.07 7.98 3.90
C TYR A 67 -20.32 7.10 3.88
N ARG A 68 -21.30 7.42 4.71
CA ARG A 68 -22.62 6.77 4.68
C ARG A 68 -23.28 7.02 3.32
N ASN A 69 -23.24 8.28 2.86
CA ASN A 69 -23.69 8.71 1.53
C ASN A 69 -22.53 9.29 0.76
N GLN A 70 -22.27 8.75 -0.42
CA GLN A 70 -21.19 9.25 -1.30
C GLN A 70 -21.42 10.71 -1.76
N SER A 71 -22.68 11.19 -1.81
CA SER A 71 -23.00 12.59 -2.13
C SER A 71 -22.51 13.59 -1.09
N GLU A 72 -22.31 13.17 0.16
CA GLU A 72 -21.82 14.03 1.24
C GLU A 72 -20.27 14.15 1.23
N ARG A 73 -19.60 13.32 0.45
CA ARG A 73 -18.13 13.29 0.40
C ARG A 73 -17.52 14.64 0.02
N GLU A 74 -18.07 15.32 -0.97
CA GLU A 74 -17.53 16.60 -1.44
C GLU A 74 -17.59 17.69 -0.36
N THR A 75 -18.58 17.62 0.52
CA THR A 75 -18.75 18.56 1.62
C THR A 75 -17.90 18.18 2.84
N ILE A 76 -17.86 16.90 3.19
CA ILE A 76 -17.20 16.42 4.42
C ILE A 76 -15.67 16.25 4.23
N PHE A 77 -15.21 15.87 3.03
CA PHE A 77 -13.79 15.64 2.78
C PHE A 77 -12.91 16.86 3.07
N PRO A 78 -13.26 18.10 2.67
CA PRO A 78 -12.49 19.29 3.04
C PRO A 78 -12.38 19.47 4.55
N MET A 79 -13.46 19.21 5.33
CA MET A 79 -13.46 19.30 6.78
C MET A 79 -12.50 18.28 7.41
N PHE A 80 -12.51 17.04 6.91
CA PHE A 80 -11.53 16.02 7.34
C PHE A 80 -10.11 16.46 7.03
N LEU A 81 -9.86 17.01 5.84
CA LEU A 81 -8.54 17.44 5.41
C LEU A 81 -7.99 18.54 6.34
N GLU A 82 -8.81 19.51 6.72
CA GLU A 82 -8.44 20.58 7.67
C GLU A 82 -8.14 20.02 9.06
N ALA A 83 -9.03 19.19 9.62
CA ALA A 83 -8.89 18.61 10.95
C ALA A 83 -7.62 17.73 11.04
N VAL A 84 -7.41 16.87 10.04
CA VAL A 84 -6.23 15.98 9.96
C VAL A 84 -4.96 16.80 9.79
N THR A 85 -4.97 17.81 8.94
CA THR A 85 -3.81 18.71 8.75
C THR A 85 -3.44 19.44 10.03
N SER A 86 -4.44 19.93 10.77
CA SER A 86 -4.22 20.58 12.07
C SER A 86 -3.58 19.61 13.08
N ARG A 87 -4.11 18.39 13.20
CA ARG A 87 -3.53 17.36 14.07
C ARG A 87 -2.07 17.07 13.73
N PHE A 88 -1.75 16.85 12.47
CA PHE A 88 -0.38 16.56 12.04
C PHE A 88 0.58 17.73 12.30
N LYS A 89 0.11 18.97 12.20
CA LYS A 89 0.90 20.15 12.58
C LYS A 89 1.23 20.17 14.07
N HIS A 90 0.27 19.84 14.94
CA HIS A 90 0.50 19.74 16.38
C HIS A 90 1.55 18.69 16.74
N HIS A 91 1.65 17.60 15.99
CA HIS A 91 2.65 16.55 16.18
C HIS A 91 3.98 16.83 15.44
N LEU A 92 4.17 18.04 14.90
CA LEU A 92 5.39 18.48 14.21
C LEU A 92 5.84 17.50 13.11
N CYS A 93 4.88 16.97 12.35
CA CYS A 93 5.19 16.06 11.27
C CYS A 93 6.06 16.74 10.21
N LEU A 94 7.13 16.07 9.80
CA LEU A 94 8.08 16.54 8.80
C LEU A 94 7.43 16.66 7.41
N TYR A 95 6.48 15.80 7.14
CA TYR A 95 5.59 15.87 5.98
C TYR A 95 4.29 15.14 6.25
N ILE A 96 3.29 15.44 5.44
CA ILE A 96 2.00 14.76 5.42
C ILE A 96 1.82 14.17 4.02
N GLU A 97 1.39 12.91 3.93
CA GLU A 97 1.12 12.20 2.67
C GLU A 97 -0.33 11.71 2.64
N PHE A 98 -1.06 12.03 1.57
CA PHE A 98 -2.30 11.36 1.19
C PHE A 98 -2.06 10.55 -0.08
N SER A 99 -2.48 9.29 -0.06
CA SER A 99 -2.31 8.35 -1.18
C SER A 99 -3.55 7.49 -1.36
N HIS A 100 -3.67 6.81 -2.51
CA HIS A 100 -4.77 5.87 -2.83
C HIS A 100 -6.16 6.49 -2.88
N LEU A 101 -6.26 7.73 -3.33
CA LEU A 101 -7.55 8.35 -3.62
C LEU A 101 -8.25 7.63 -4.77
N SER A 102 -9.57 7.55 -4.73
CA SER A 102 -10.39 6.86 -5.74
C SER A 102 -10.20 7.44 -7.14
N SER A 103 -10.06 8.75 -7.27
CA SER A 103 -9.77 9.42 -8.55
C SER A 103 -8.60 10.40 -8.44
N LYS A 104 -7.96 10.71 -9.58
CA LYS A 104 -6.83 11.65 -9.66
C LYS A 104 -7.20 13.05 -9.18
N MET A 105 -8.39 13.52 -9.49
CA MET A 105 -8.85 14.89 -9.25
C MET A 105 -9.68 15.05 -7.97
N LEU A 106 -9.87 13.97 -7.20
CA LEU A 106 -10.67 14.03 -5.97
C LEU A 106 -10.06 15.02 -4.99
N GLY A 107 -10.90 15.97 -4.52
CA GLY A 107 -10.51 16.96 -3.53
C GLY A 107 -9.41 17.92 -3.98
N TYR A 108 -9.16 18.07 -5.29
CA TYR A 108 -8.05 18.87 -5.82
C TYR A 108 -8.00 20.27 -5.23
N GLU A 109 -9.12 21.01 -5.28
CA GLU A 109 -9.21 22.37 -4.76
C GLU A 109 -9.04 22.41 -3.22
N ALA A 110 -9.60 21.46 -2.51
CA ALA A 110 -9.44 21.35 -1.05
C ALA A 110 -7.98 21.09 -0.65
N PHE A 111 -7.28 20.21 -1.37
CA PHE A 111 -5.86 19.99 -1.14
C PHE A 111 -5.03 21.24 -1.40
N LYS A 112 -5.30 21.94 -2.51
CA LYS A 112 -4.59 23.19 -2.84
C LYS A 112 -4.85 24.29 -1.81
N SER A 113 -6.09 24.50 -1.39
CA SER A 113 -6.45 25.49 -0.36
C SER A 113 -5.81 25.19 0.99
N CYS A 114 -5.67 23.91 1.35
CA CYS A 114 -4.95 23.47 2.54
C CYS A 114 -3.41 23.53 2.39
N GLY A 115 -2.89 23.93 1.21
CA GLY A 115 -1.47 24.10 0.91
C GLY A 115 -0.72 22.78 0.70
N TYR A 116 -1.39 21.78 0.18
CA TYR A 116 -0.75 20.56 -0.33
C TYR A 116 -0.31 20.76 -1.79
N PHE A 117 0.70 20.00 -2.20
CA PHE A 117 1.12 19.90 -3.59
C PHE A 117 0.98 18.48 -4.10
N PRO A 118 0.54 18.30 -5.37
CA PRO A 118 0.38 17.00 -5.98
C PRO A 118 1.70 16.49 -6.55
N VAL A 119 2.02 15.24 -6.31
CA VAL A 119 3.11 14.54 -6.97
C VAL A 119 2.50 13.48 -7.90
N PRO A 120 2.76 13.53 -9.22
CA PRO A 120 2.29 12.51 -10.14
C PRO A 120 2.82 11.13 -9.74
N TRP A 121 1.94 10.15 -9.61
CA TRP A 121 2.26 8.81 -9.19
C TRP A 121 1.59 7.78 -10.07
N GLN A 122 2.22 6.63 -10.24
CA GLN A 122 1.61 5.52 -10.97
C GLN A 122 1.29 4.36 -10.03
N GLU A 123 0.11 3.81 -10.25
CA GLU A 123 -0.33 2.53 -9.76
C GLU A 123 -0.48 1.58 -10.95
N ILE A 124 -0.35 0.28 -10.73
CA ILE A 124 -0.64 -0.72 -11.76
C ILE A 124 -1.90 -1.46 -11.34
N HIS A 125 -2.89 -1.47 -12.21
CA HIS A 125 -4.16 -2.14 -11.99
C HIS A 125 -4.26 -3.37 -12.90
N ASN A 126 -4.29 -4.55 -12.30
CA ASN A 126 -4.55 -5.81 -12.98
C ASN A 126 -6.02 -6.17 -12.84
N SER A 127 -6.76 -6.21 -13.95
CA SER A 127 -8.12 -6.73 -13.95
C SER A 127 -8.11 -8.24 -13.80
N LEU A 128 -8.91 -8.76 -12.88
CA LEU A 128 -9.04 -10.20 -12.60
C LEU A 128 -10.41 -10.76 -13.03
N HIS A 129 -11.34 -9.90 -13.47
CA HIS A 129 -12.64 -10.33 -13.96
C HIS A 129 -12.66 -10.57 -15.47
N GLY A 130 -13.52 -11.44 -15.93
CA GLY A 130 -13.78 -11.72 -17.36
C GLY A 130 -12.73 -12.56 -18.07
N THR A 131 -11.46 -12.54 -17.65
CA THR A 131 -10.38 -13.30 -18.29
C THR A 131 -9.38 -13.77 -17.26
N ALA A 132 -9.07 -15.07 -17.27
CA ALA A 132 -8.10 -15.66 -16.34
C ALA A 132 -6.73 -14.96 -16.44
N PRO A 133 -6.04 -14.72 -15.32
CA PRO A 133 -4.75 -14.00 -15.29
C PRO A 133 -3.69 -14.56 -16.23
N VAL A 134 -3.66 -15.89 -16.42
CA VAL A 134 -2.70 -16.57 -17.31
C VAL A 134 -2.73 -16.06 -18.74
N LYS A 135 -3.89 -15.65 -19.26
CA LYS A 135 -4.04 -15.13 -20.62
C LYS A 135 -3.48 -13.73 -20.81
N ARG A 136 -3.22 -13.01 -19.71
CA ARG A 136 -2.72 -11.62 -19.71
C ARG A 136 -1.20 -11.54 -19.51
N LEU A 137 -0.56 -12.65 -19.17
CA LEU A 137 0.88 -12.69 -18.98
C LEU A 137 1.62 -12.45 -20.28
N THR A 138 2.75 -11.72 -20.20
CA THR A 138 3.71 -11.71 -21.30
C THR A 138 4.29 -13.12 -21.49
N GLU A 139 4.75 -13.42 -22.70
CA GLU A 139 5.39 -14.71 -23.01
C GLU A 139 6.57 -14.99 -22.06
N LYS A 140 7.40 -13.99 -21.80
CA LYS A 140 8.52 -14.09 -20.85
C LYS A 140 8.06 -14.49 -19.44
N ALA A 141 7.02 -13.83 -18.92
CA ALA A 141 6.50 -14.16 -17.58
C ALA A 141 5.95 -15.59 -17.55
N ARG A 142 5.21 -15.99 -18.58
CA ARG A 142 4.66 -17.36 -18.72
C ARG A 142 5.75 -18.42 -18.72
N LEU A 143 6.83 -18.22 -19.49
CA LEU A 143 7.96 -19.13 -19.54
C LEU A 143 8.67 -19.23 -18.18
N GLN A 144 8.88 -18.09 -17.49
CA GLN A 144 9.50 -18.06 -16.17
C GLN A 144 8.69 -18.80 -15.11
N ILE A 145 7.35 -18.66 -15.12
CA ILE A 145 6.45 -19.36 -14.22
C ILE A 145 6.52 -20.87 -14.49
N ALA A 146 6.38 -21.30 -15.76
CA ALA A 146 6.46 -22.72 -16.14
C ALA A 146 7.82 -23.34 -15.78
N MET A 147 8.92 -22.59 -15.90
CA MET A 147 10.25 -23.05 -15.46
C MET A 147 10.32 -23.23 -13.94
N ALA A 148 9.76 -22.30 -13.16
CA ALA A 148 9.72 -22.40 -11.71
C ALA A 148 8.94 -23.65 -11.27
N GLU A 149 7.74 -23.88 -11.84
CA GLU A 149 6.89 -25.03 -11.57
C GLU A 149 7.59 -26.36 -11.90
N ARG A 150 8.18 -26.46 -13.09
CA ARG A 150 8.94 -27.66 -13.51
C ARG A 150 10.11 -27.97 -12.60
N ARG A 151 10.69 -26.97 -11.95
CA ARG A 151 11.80 -27.12 -11.00
C ARG A 151 11.34 -27.34 -9.56
N GLY A 152 10.04 -27.49 -9.32
CA GLY A 152 9.48 -27.83 -8.03
C GLY A 152 9.25 -26.63 -7.10
N VAL A 153 9.11 -25.41 -7.64
CA VAL A 153 8.64 -24.28 -6.86
C VAL A 153 7.13 -24.40 -6.68
N THR A 154 6.66 -24.28 -5.44
CA THR A 154 5.24 -24.37 -5.07
C THR A 154 4.77 -23.08 -4.44
N ALA A 155 3.48 -22.76 -4.60
CA ALA A 155 2.81 -21.67 -3.92
C ALA A 155 2.15 -22.18 -2.64
N ILE A 156 2.33 -21.45 -1.56
CA ILE A 156 1.65 -21.73 -0.29
C ILE A 156 1.01 -20.45 0.26
N VAL A 157 -0.13 -20.61 0.90
CA VAL A 157 -0.71 -19.61 1.78
C VAL A 157 -0.11 -19.83 3.17
N VAL A 158 0.37 -18.76 3.78
CA VAL A 158 1.06 -18.84 5.07
C VAL A 158 0.07 -18.55 6.18
N ASP A 159 -0.19 -19.54 7.03
CA ASP A 159 -1.08 -19.50 8.18
C ASP A 159 -0.35 -19.85 9.51
N ASP A 160 0.86 -20.39 9.43
CA ASP A 160 1.66 -20.79 10.59
C ASP A 160 2.59 -19.67 11.08
N LYS A 161 2.64 -19.44 12.41
CA LYS A 161 3.50 -18.44 13.07
C LYS A 161 4.97 -18.55 12.69
N LYS A 162 5.51 -19.77 12.52
CA LYS A 162 6.91 -19.99 12.11
C LYS A 162 7.15 -19.49 10.69
N LYS A 163 6.23 -19.77 9.77
CA LYS A 163 6.30 -19.30 8.38
C LYS A 163 6.09 -17.80 8.29
N ILE A 164 5.22 -17.18 9.10
CA ILE A 164 5.08 -15.73 9.22
C ILE A 164 6.41 -15.10 9.64
N GLN A 165 7.10 -15.66 10.65
CA GLN A 165 8.42 -15.18 11.05
C GLN A 165 9.49 -15.33 9.95
N GLN A 166 9.42 -16.41 9.15
CA GLN A 166 10.28 -16.56 7.97
C GLN A 166 10.02 -15.49 6.92
N ALA A 167 8.75 -15.17 6.67
CA ALA A 167 8.34 -14.09 5.77
C ALA A 167 8.88 -12.73 6.24
N VAL A 168 8.78 -12.42 7.54
CA VAL A 168 9.36 -11.21 8.14
C VAL A 168 10.87 -11.15 7.96
N LYS A 169 11.59 -12.27 8.21
CA LYS A 169 13.04 -12.34 8.00
C LYS A 169 13.42 -12.13 6.53
N LEU A 170 12.66 -12.72 5.61
CA LEU A 170 12.88 -12.56 4.19
C LEU A 170 12.65 -11.10 3.76
N LEU A 171 11.58 -10.46 4.25
CA LEU A 171 11.27 -9.07 4.00
C LEU A 171 12.39 -8.14 4.51
N LYS A 172 12.85 -8.32 5.75
CA LYS A 172 13.99 -7.58 6.32
C LYS A 172 15.23 -7.72 5.46
N ARG A 173 15.60 -8.96 5.09
CA ARG A 173 16.76 -9.24 4.25
C ARG A 173 16.65 -8.58 2.85
N HIS A 174 15.44 -8.59 2.27
CA HIS A 174 15.20 -7.99 0.95
C HIS A 174 15.37 -6.46 0.95
N PHE A 175 14.98 -5.79 2.05
CA PHE A 175 15.03 -4.33 2.16
C PHE A 175 16.27 -3.79 2.87
N MET A 176 17.06 -4.63 3.53
CA MET A 176 18.22 -4.22 4.35
C MET A 176 19.22 -3.31 3.62
N LEU A 177 19.38 -3.49 2.31
CA LEU A 177 20.28 -2.68 1.46
C LEU A 177 19.53 -1.64 0.61
N LYS A 178 18.27 -1.31 0.94
CA LYS A 178 17.46 -0.35 0.20
C LYS A 178 17.03 0.80 1.12
N PRO A 179 17.91 1.80 1.36
CA PRO A 179 17.71 2.84 2.38
C PRO A 179 16.46 3.72 2.16
N ARG A 180 15.91 3.73 0.95
CA ARG A 180 14.72 4.53 0.60
C ARG A 180 13.38 3.84 0.87
N ARG A 181 13.37 2.60 1.37
CA ARG A 181 12.13 1.87 1.67
C ARG A 181 12.07 1.54 3.15
N SER A 182 11.04 2.03 3.81
CA SER A 182 10.73 1.66 5.18
C SER A 182 10.46 0.16 5.26
N ILE A 183 11.14 -0.52 6.18
CA ILE A 183 10.85 -1.92 6.50
C ILE A 183 9.65 -1.91 7.43
N PRO A 184 8.58 -2.66 7.12
CA PRO A 184 7.43 -2.74 8.02
C PRO A 184 7.85 -3.24 9.39
N ASN A 185 7.22 -2.71 10.44
CA ASN A 185 7.43 -3.21 11.78
C ASN A 185 7.05 -4.70 11.82
N PRO A 186 7.89 -5.59 12.38
CA PRO A 186 7.59 -7.02 12.45
C PRO A 186 6.29 -7.34 13.17
N GLN A 187 5.94 -6.59 14.20
CA GLN A 187 4.70 -6.76 14.94
C GLN A 187 3.49 -6.40 14.08
N MET A 188 3.55 -5.26 13.37
CA MET A 188 2.52 -4.90 12.40
C MET A 188 2.31 -6.00 11.35
N PHE A 189 3.41 -6.53 10.81
CA PHE A 189 3.34 -7.57 9.80
C PHE A 189 2.70 -8.86 10.33
N GLN A 190 2.98 -9.22 11.58
CA GLN A 190 2.37 -10.35 12.25
C GLN A 190 0.86 -10.13 12.46
N LEU A 191 0.47 -8.97 12.99
CA LEU A 191 -0.94 -8.62 13.21
C LEU A 191 -1.73 -8.57 11.90
N LEU A 192 -1.12 -8.04 10.83
CA LEU A 192 -1.72 -8.06 9.49
C LEU A 192 -1.90 -9.51 8.96
N ALA A 193 -0.95 -10.39 9.24
CA ALA A 193 -1.05 -11.79 8.82
C ALA A 193 -2.11 -12.59 9.60
N GLU A 194 -2.50 -12.12 10.77
CA GLU A 194 -3.57 -12.70 11.60
C GLU A 194 -4.97 -12.13 11.22
N SER A 195 -5.02 -11.11 10.36
CA SER A 195 -6.27 -10.50 9.89
C SER A 195 -6.90 -11.29 8.74
N ASP A 196 -8.22 -11.47 8.78
CA ASP A 196 -8.98 -12.12 7.69
C ASP A 196 -8.93 -11.34 6.36
N CYS A 197 -8.66 -10.04 6.45
CA CYS A 197 -8.49 -9.16 5.29
C CYS A 197 -7.09 -9.24 4.66
N CYS A 198 -6.14 -9.91 5.29
CA CYS A 198 -4.76 -9.99 4.82
C CYS A 198 -4.32 -11.44 4.63
N GLN A 199 -3.40 -11.66 3.70
CA GLN A 199 -2.86 -12.99 3.46
C GLN A 199 -1.41 -12.90 3.00
N ILE A 200 -0.56 -13.75 3.55
CA ILE A 200 0.79 -13.94 3.04
C ILE A 200 0.79 -15.11 2.06
N ILE A 201 1.22 -14.84 0.84
CA ILE A 201 1.41 -15.85 -0.19
C ILE A 201 2.91 -16.00 -0.42
N ALA A 202 3.40 -17.23 -0.37
CA ALA A 202 4.82 -17.51 -0.49
C ALA A 202 5.13 -18.49 -1.61
N ALA A 203 6.30 -18.30 -2.25
CA ALA A 203 6.95 -19.25 -3.12
C ALA A 203 7.92 -20.09 -2.28
N GLU A 204 7.74 -21.40 -2.27
CA GLU A 204 8.54 -22.36 -1.52
C GLU A 204 9.29 -23.31 -2.46
N TYR A 205 10.54 -23.62 -2.11
CA TYR A 205 11.38 -24.57 -2.83
C TYR A 205 12.12 -25.45 -1.83
N HIS A 206 11.90 -26.77 -1.88
CA HIS A 206 12.46 -27.74 -0.91
C HIS A 206 12.24 -27.31 0.55
N GLY A 207 11.02 -26.91 0.92
CA GLY A 207 10.67 -26.49 2.28
C GLY A 207 11.21 -25.10 2.67
N LYS A 208 11.87 -24.38 1.76
CA LYS A 208 12.43 -23.05 2.02
C LYS A 208 11.65 -21.97 1.30
N MET A 209 11.20 -20.96 2.01
CA MET A 209 10.58 -19.78 1.45
C MET A 209 11.60 -18.95 0.67
N ILE A 210 11.41 -18.83 -0.65
CA ILE A 210 12.29 -18.09 -1.56
C ILE A 210 11.67 -16.79 -2.08
N GLY A 211 10.36 -16.63 -1.91
CA GLY A 211 9.62 -15.41 -2.21
C GLY A 211 8.37 -15.32 -1.35
N MET A 212 7.90 -14.10 -1.08
CA MET A 212 6.66 -13.86 -0.36
C MET A 212 6.03 -12.53 -0.76
N CYS A 213 4.73 -12.44 -0.68
CA CYS A 213 4.00 -11.17 -0.72
C CYS A 213 2.91 -11.14 0.36
N LEU A 214 2.64 -9.94 0.88
CA LEU A 214 1.47 -9.65 1.70
C LEU A 214 0.42 -9.05 0.78
N CYS A 215 -0.74 -9.70 0.69
CA CYS A 215 -1.91 -9.23 -0.02
C CYS A 215 -2.98 -8.79 0.99
N LEU A 216 -3.61 -7.67 0.69
CA LEU A 216 -4.76 -7.15 1.41
C LEU A 216 -5.99 -7.27 0.51
N TYR A 217 -7.12 -7.69 1.07
CA TYR A 217 -8.39 -7.84 0.38
C TYR A 217 -9.43 -6.91 1.00
N THR A 218 -9.92 -5.97 0.22
CA THR A 218 -10.93 -5.01 0.66
C THR A 218 -11.77 -4.51 -0.51
N GLU A 219 -13.05 -4.22 -0.29
CA GLU A 219 -13.99 -3.70 -1.31
C GLU A 219 -14.06 -4.56 -2.59
N GLY A 220 -13.85 -5.87 -2.47
CA GLY A 220 -13.84 -6.80 -3.61
C GLY A 220 -12.60 -6.69 -4.51
N ASN A 221 -11.53 -6.08 -4.02
CA ASN A 221 -10.25 -5.96 -4.71
C ASN A 221 -9.11 -6.51 -3.84
N ALA A 222 -8.01 -6.89 -4.48
CA ALA A 222 -6.77 -7.29 -3.85
C ALA A 222 -5.71 -6.20 -4.01
N TYR A 223 -4.87 -6.02 -3.01
CA TYR A 223 -3.76 -5.06 -2.99
C TYR A 223 -2.47 -5.80 -2.64
N MET A 224 -1.49 -5.80 -3.53
CA MET A 224 -0.16 -6.30 -3.18
C MET A 224 0.62 -5.23 -2.43
N TRP A 225 0.69 -5.37 -1.11
CA TRP A 225 1.30 -4.36 -0.25
C TRP A 225 2.80 -4.51 -0.09
N HIS A 226 3.27 -5.74 0.16
CA HIS A 226 4.70 -6.02 0.30
C HIS A 226 5.10 -7.21 -0.55
N LEU A 227 6.22 -7.09 -1.24
CA LEU A 227 6.81 -8.15 -2.04
C LEU A 227 8.30 -8.28 -1.70
N ALA A 228 8.74 -9.48 -1.37
CA ALA A 228 10.14 -9.80 -1.13
C ALA A 228 10.53 -11.13 -1.77
N SER A 229 11.77 -11.26 -2.25
CA SER A 229 12.25 -12.49 -2.84
C SER A 229 13.77 -12.63 -2.77
N LEU A 230 14.26 -13.86 -2.74
CA LEU A 230 15.68 -14.22 -2.81
C LEU A 230 16.15 -14.31 -4.27
N ARG A 231 15.81 -13.29 -5.08
CA ARG A 231 16.06 -13.27 -6.52
C ARG A 231 17.51 -13.60 -6.89
N LYS A 232 18.50 -13.05 -6.18
CA LYS A 232 19.92 -13.27 -6.50
C LYS A 232 20.37 -14.70 -6.22
N SER A 233 19.89 -15.29 -5.11
CA SER A 233 20.30 -16.65 -4.68
C SER A 233 19.58 -17.77 -5.43
N TYR A 234 18.40 -17.48 -5.98
CA TYR A 234 17.54 -18.46 -6.66
C TYR A 234 17.13 -17.97 -8.06
N MET A 235 18.07 -17.33 -8.77
CA MET A 235 17.80 -16.71 -10.09
C MET A 235 17.11 -17.66 -11.08
N PRO A 236 17.53 -18.94 -11.24
CA PRO A 236 16.89 -19.85 -12.19
C PRO A 236 15.46 -20.24 -11.81
N LEU A 237 15.05 -20.05 -10.57
CA LEU A 237 13.70 -20.39 -10.08
C LEU A 237 12.72 -19.20 -10.18
N HIS A 238 13.17 -18.04 -10.65
CA HIS A 238 12.36 -16.83 -10.81
C HIS A 238 11.42 -16.50 -9.62
N PRO A 239 11.92 -16.48 -8.37
CA PRO A 239 11.05 -16.44 -7.18
C PRO A 239 10.13 -15.23 -7.14
N ALA A 240 10.57 -14.05 -7.60
CA ALA A 240 9.72 -12.86 -7.65
C ALA A 240 8.55 -13.03 -8.64
N THR A 241 8.84 -13.57 -9.84
CA THR A 241 7.82 -13.80 -10.88
C THR A 241 6.78 -14.82 -10.39
N PHE A 242 7.25 -15.91 -9.81
CA PHE A 242 6.37 -16.96 -9.30
C PHE A 242 5.51 -16.46 -8.13
N THR A 243 6.08 -15.67 -7.20
CA THR A 243 5.33 -15.11 -6.06
C THR A 243 4.22 -14.17 -6.52
N VAL A 244 4.50 -13.26 -7.45
CA VAL A 244 3.46 -12.36 -8.00
C VAL A 244 2.39 -13.14 -8.73
N TRP A 245 2.77 -14.16 -9.48
CA TRP A 245 1.83 -15.07 -10.16
C TRP A 245 0.92 -15.79 -9.17
N ALA A 246 1.49 -16.38 -8.13
CA ALA A 246 0.73 -17.07 -7.08
C ALA A 246 -0.28 -16.13 -6.41
N ALA A 247 0.11 -14.89 -6.13
CA ALA A 247 -0.76 -13.88 -5.55
C ALA A 247 -1.91 -13.46 -6.48
N LEU A 248 -1.63 -13.31 -7.77
CA LEU A 248 -2.66 -13.01 -8.78
C LEU A 248 -3.67 -14.15 -8.91
N ASN A 249 -3.20 -15.39 -8.91
CA ASN A 249 -4.05 -16.58 -8.95
C ASN A 249 -4.92 -16.68 -7.70
N GLU A 250 -4.35 -16.48 -6.52
CA GLU A 250 -5.10 -16.51 -5.27
C GLU A 250 -6.19 -15.42 -5.24
N ALA A 251 -5.84 -14.20 -5.64
CA ALA A 251 -6.80 -13.11 -5.74
C ALA A 251 -7.93 -13.40 -6.75
N TYR A 252 -7.59 -14.01 -7.88
CA TYR A 252 -8.57 -14.46 -8.88
C TYR A 252 -9.51 -15.54 -8.32
N ASN A 253 -8.96 -16.55 -7.65
CA ASN A 253 -9.72 -17.64 -7.05
C ASN A 253 -10.66 -17.15 -5.93
N ARG A 254 -10.27 -16.10 -5.21
CA ARG A 254 -11.11 -15.40 -4.21
C ARG A 254 -12.21 -14.53 -4.85
N GLY A 255 -12.26 -14.40 -6.16
CA GLY A 255 -13.24 -13.57 -6.86
C GLY A 255 -12.94 -12.08 -6.79
N SER A 256 -11.70 -11.66 -6.50
CA SER A 256 -11.33 -10.25 -6.55
C SER A 256 -11.48 -9.70 -7.96
N ARG A 257 -12.01 -8.47 -8.08
CA ARG A 257 -12.20 -7.82 -9.38
C ARG A 257 -10.89 -7.32 -9.98
N HIS A 258 -10.01 -6.80 -9.13
CA HIS A 258 -8.70 -6.25 -9.52
C HIS A 258 -7.64 -6.63 -8.49
N MET A 259 -6.38 -6.66 -8.94
CA MET A 259 -5.22 -6.57 -8.05
C MET A 259 -4.48 -5.26 -8.34
N TYR A 260 -4.27 -4.48 -7.28
CA TYR A 260 -3.60 -3.19 -7.32
C TYR A 260 -2.17 -3.29 -6.80
N PHE A 261 -1.25 -2.65 -7.53
CA PHE A 261 0.12 -2.41 -7.11
C PHE A 261 0.29 -0.91 -6.93
N LEU A 262 0.28 -0.49 -5.69
CA LEU A 262 0.09 0.90 -5.30
C LEU A 262 1.35 1.76 -5.40
N ASP A 263 2.51 1.14 -5.62
CA ASP A 263 3.82 1.81 -5.54
C ASP A 263 4.66 1.55 -6.80
N ALA A 264 4.14 1.95 -7.95
CA ALA A 264 4.83 1.83 -9.24
C ALA A 264 5.76 3.03 -9.56
N GLY A 265 5.81 4.03 -8.67
CA GLY A 265 6.70 5.18 -8.76
C GLY A 265 6.18 6.32 -9.63
N MET A 266 7.01 7.32 -9.84
CA MET A 266 6.68 8.49 -10.67
C MET A 266 6.66 8.12 -12.16
N PRO A 267 5.72 8.68 -12.96
CA PRO A 267 5.54 8.30 -14.36
C PRO A 267 6.77 8.56 -15.23
N PHE A 268 7.52 9.62 -14.96
CA PHE A 268 8.66 10.05 -15.77
C PHE A 268 9.95 9.28 -15.48
N ASN A 269 10.02 8.56 -14.38
CA ASN A 269 11.20 7.80 -14.01
C ASN A 269 11.14 6.36 -14.56
N LYS A 270 12.26 5.89 -15.13
CA LYS A 270 12.42 4.46 -15.45
C LYS A 270 12.28 3.64 -14.17
N SER A 271 11.37 2.69 -14.16
CA SER A 271 11.11 1.83 -13.00
C SER A 271 11.12 0.35 -13.41
N PRO A 272 12.23 -0.37 -13.16
CA PRO A 272 12.28 -1.80 -13.42
C PRO A 272 11.21 -2.59 -12.66
N LEU A 273 10.74 -2.08 -11.53
CA LEU A 273 9.63 -2.68 -10.79
C LEU A 273 8.32 -2.54 -11.55
N ARG A 274 8.05 -1.36 -12.12
CA ARG A 274 6.87 -1.13 -12.94
C ARG A 274 6.84 -2.03 -14.17
N ASP A 275 7.95 -2.11 -14.90
CA ASP A 275 8.07 -2.96 -16.09
C ASP A 275 7.87 -4.43 -15.73
N PHE A 276 8.43 -4.86 -14.59
CA PHE A 276 8.24 -6.19 -14.05
C PHE A 276 6.75 -6.47 -13.74
N ILE A 277 6.05 -5.57 -13.04
CA ILE A 277 4.64 -5.77 -12.69
C ILE A 277 3.75 -5.72 -13.94
N MET A 278 4.04 -4.86 -14.91
CA MET A 278 3.32 -4.79 -16.18
C MET A 278 3.42 -6.10 -16.98
N SER A 279 4.46 -6.91 -16.77
CA SER A 279 4.59 -8.21 -17.43
C SER A 279 3.48 -9.22 -17.06
N PHE A 280 2.72 -8.94 -16.02
CA PHE A 280 1.54 -9.71 -15.59
C PHE A 280 0.22 -9.18 -16.17
N GLY A 281 0.24 -8.27 -17.15
CA GLY A 281 -0.92 -7.76 -17.85
C GLY A 281 -1.62 -6.59 -17.17
N GLY A 282 -0.99 -5.97 -16.19
CA GLY A 282 -1.50 -4.76 -15.55
C GLY A 282 -1.39 -3.53 -16.45
N LYS A 283 -2.26 -2.55 -16.20
CA LYS A 283 -2.26 -1.25 -16.88
C LYS A 283 -1.82 -0.16 -15.90
N PRO A 284 -0.95 0.77 -16.33
CA PRO A 284 -0.57 1.91 -15.49
C PRO A 284 -1.76 2.89 -15.39
N VAL A 285 -2.04 3.32 -14.16
CA VAL A 285 -3.06 4.33 -13.85
C VAL A 285 -2.37 5.49 -13.17
N SER A 286 -2.53 6.69 -13.72
CA SER A 286 -1.96 7.90 -13.14
C SER A 286 -2.85 8.43 -12.03
N LYS A 287 -2.26 8.68 -10.88
CA LYS A 287 -2.88 9.25 -9.69
C LYS A 287 -2.06 10.45 -9.20
N TYR A 288 -2.57 11.18 -8.23
CA TYR A 288 -1.77 12.08 -7.41
C TYR A 288 -1.55 11.47 -6.03
N ARG A 289 -0.34 11.65 -5.50
CA ARG A 289 -0.07 11.63 -4.07
C ARG A 289 0.06 13.07 -3.63
N TRP A 290 -0.64 13.43 -2.58
CA TRP A 290 -0.63 14.78 -2.07
C TRP A 290 0.31 14.88 -0.88
N PHE A 291 1.20 15.85 -0.95
CA PHE A 291 2.17 16.10 0.11
C PHE A 291 2.02 17.50 0.67
N LYS A 292 2.31 17.64 1.96
CA LYS A 292 2.45 18.93 2.62
C LYS A 292 3.66 18.88 3.54
N LEU A 293 4.52 19.89 3.40
CA LEU A 293 5.69 20.14 4.25
C LEU A 293 5.35 21.23 5.27
N PRO A 294 6.10 21.34 6.40
CA PRO A 294 5.78 22.31 7.45
C PRO A 294 5.96 23.77 7.00
N PHE A 295 6.84 24.02 6.02
CA PHE A 295 7.16 25.37 5.57
C PHE A 295 6.42 25.73 4.28
N GLY A 296 5.62 26.82 4.32
CA GLY A 296 4.79 27.24 3.18
C GLY A 296 5.59 27.62 1.92
N TRP A 297 6.77 28.21 2.09
CA TRP A 297 7.65 28.51 0.95
C TRP A 297 8.16 27.23 0.25
N LEU A 298 8.46 26.19 1.03
CA LEU A 298 8.92 24.92 0.50
C LEU A 298 7.78 24.19 -0.23
N ASN A 299 6.55 24.26 0.27
CA ASN A 299 5.38 23.73 -0.44
C ASN A 299 5.19 24.40 -1.80
N ARG A 300 5.31 25.74 -1.86
CA ARG A 300 5.21 26.48 -3.13
C ARG A 300 6.30 26.10 -4.12
N MET A 301 7.52 25.94 -3.65
CA MET A 301 8.64 25.51 -4.49
C MET A 301 8.40 24.09 -5.04
N MET A 302 7.98 23.16 -4.19
CA MET A 302 7.68 21.80 -4.63
C MET A 302 6.46 21.74 -5.56
N ASP A 303 5.44 22.54 -5.31
CA ASP A 303 4.28 22.67 -6.19
C ASP A 303 4.67 23.15 -7.59
N TRP A 304 5.56 24.12 -7.69
CA TRP A 304 6.13 24.57 -8.96
C TRP A 304 6.90 23.45 -9.69
N ILE A 305 7.74 22.69 -8.99
CA ILE A 305 8.55 21.60 -9.56
C ILE A 305 7.69 20.46 -10.14
N TYR A 306 6.55 20.14 -9.50
CA TYR A 306 5.72 18.99 -9.89
C TYR A 306 4.51 19.33 -10.74
N ASN A 307 4.19 20.61 -10.92
CA ASN A 307 3.09 21.08 -11.80
C ASN A 307 3.57 21.55 -13.17
N GLU A 308 4.88 21.69 -13.39
CA GLU A 308 5.46 21.82 -14.74
C GLU A 308 5.72 20.41 -15.33
#